data_aac09afbcdf78873ec494a61bdeeae78
#
_entry.id   aac09afbcdf78873ec494a61bdeeae78
#
_cell.length_a   1.000
_cell.length_b   1.000
_cell.length_c   1.000
_cell.angle_alpha   90.00
_cell.angle_beta   90.00
_cell.angle_gamma   90.00
#
_symmetry.space_group_name_H-M   'P 1'
#
loop_
_entity.id
_entity.type
_entity.pdbx_description
1 polymer ?
#
loop_
_entity_poly.entity_id
_entity_poly.type
_entity_poly.pdbx_seq_one_letter_code
_entity_poly.pdbx_strand_id
1 'polypeptide(L)'
;MDGGVQPTGVRAVPIESLKPNPDQPRKHFSAENLEELTASIRDKGVLQPILVRPQPGEDGMWQIIAGERRWRAAQAARLKAVPIIERAMDDVEVMEVAIIENVQRADLNPVEEALAYGSLMSRFGRTQDALAGVVGKSRSHVANTIRLLQLPDSVLDHVMENRLSAGHARALITAPNPEALAEQVLAKGLNVRQTEALARRAAEGPKPSKAKPVLSGEGAADVAALEQDLADALGLKVLLADKGGKGELTIKYGTLEQLDDLCRRLMRG
;
A
#
# COMPACT_ATOMS: atom_id res chain seq x y z
N MET A 1 40.08 33.20 1.14
CA MET A 1 39.38 33.34 2.45
C MET A 1 37.88 33.29 2.14
N ASP A 2 37.36 32.08 2.12
CA ASP A 2 35.90 31.88 1.94
C ASP A 2 35.31 31.58 3.30
N GLY A 3 34.70 32.61 3.90
CA GLY A 3 33.93 32.48 5.13
C GLY A 3 32.54 31.89 4.85
N GLY A 4 32.49 30.57 4.67
CA GLY A 4 31.23 29.86 4.62
C GLY A 4 30.50 30.04 5.97
N VAL A 5 29.32 30.63 5.94
CA VAL A 5 28.43 30.78 7.08
C VAL A 5 28.16 29.40 7.65
N GLN A 6 28.82 29.07 8.77
CA GLN A 6 28.53 27.83 9.49
C GLN A 6 27.14 27.98 10.17
N PRO A 7 26.22 27.04 10.00
CA PRO A 7 24.94 27.10 10.73
C PRO A 7 25.22 27.07 12.23
N THR A 8 24.54 27.92 12.97
CA THR A 8 24.65 28.06 14.43
C THR A 8 24.51 26.68 15.09
N GLY A 9 25.60 26.18 15.76
CA GLY A 9 25.60 24.90 16.44
C GLY A 9 26.47 23.79 15.80
N VAL A 10 27.12 24.07 14.66
CA VAL A 10 28.09 23.12 14.06
C VAL A 10 29.46 23.29 14.70
N ARG A 11 30.05 22.19 15.18
CA ARG A 11 31.43 22.18 15.68
C ARG A 11 32.21 20.99 15.11
N ALA A 12 33.52 21.14 14.94
CA ALA A 12 34.38 20.04 14.54
C ALA A 12 34.86 19.29 15.79
N VAL A 13 34.81 17.95 15.75
CA VAL A 13 35.29 17.08 16.82
C VAL A 13 36.18 15.99 16.24
N PRO A 14 37.11 15.43 17.03
CA PRO A 14 37.91 14.28 16.61
C PRO A 14 37.02 13.12 16.18
N ILE A 15 37.37 12.44 15.09
CA ILE A 15 36.53 11.35 14.54
C ILE A 15 36.45 10.15 15.50
N GLU A 16 37.47 9.97 16.31
CA GLU A 16 37.59 8.93 17.34
C GLU A 16 36.67 9.15 18.55
N SER A 17 36.18 10.37 18.75
CA SER A 17 35.23 10.69 19.82
C SER A 17 33.77 10.33 19.48
N LEU A 18 33.53 9.83 18.26
CA LEU A 18 32.19 9.41 17.82
C LEU A 18 32.04 7.90 17.93
N LYS A 19 30.91 7.46 18.51
CA LYS A 19 30.53 6.04 18.62
C LYS A 19 29.25 5.79 17.80
N PRO A 20 29.17 4.65 17.09
CA PRO A 20 27.94 4.27 16.41
C PRO A 20 26.85 3.93 17.42
N ASN A 21 25.60 4.13 17.04
CA ASN A 21 24.47 3.66 17.84
C ASN A 21 24.33 2.13 17.68
N PRO A 22 24.35 1.33 18.76
CA PRO A 22 24.19 -0.13 18.70
C PRO A 22 22.83 -0.56 18.15
N ASP A 23 21.79 0.25 18.31
CA ASP A 23 20.41 -0.01 17.88
C ASP A 23 20.12 0.44 16.44
N GLN A 24 21.14 0.77 15.65
CA GLN A 24 20.96 1.15 14.24
C GLN A 24 20.37 0.00 13.43
N PRO A 25 19.20 0.21 12.77
CA PRO A 25 18.54 -0.83 11.99
C PRO A 25 19.31 -1.23 10.74
N ARG A 26 20.20 -0.36 10.24
CA ARG A 26 20.97 -0.62 9.00
C ARG A 26 22.31 -1.28 9.28
N LYS A 27 22.35 -2.62 9.12
CA LYS A 27 23.60 -3.41 9.29
C LYS A 27 24.37 -3.62 7.98
N HIS A 28 23.74 -3.47 6.82
CA HIS A 28 24.38 -3.71 5.51
C HIS A 28 24.49 -2.42 4.70
N PHE A 29 25.70 -2.12 4.29
CA PHE A 29 26.02 -1.03 3.36
C PHE A 29 26.66 -1.66 2.11
N SER A 30 26.21 -1.31 0.89
CA SER A 30 26.92 -1.74 -0.31
C SER A 30 28.29 -1.09 -0.35
N ALA A 31 29.32 -1.88 -0.62
CA ALA A 31 30.72 -1.42 -0.66
C ALA A 31 30.92 -0.29 -1.68
N GLU A 32 30.33 -0.43 -2.86
CA GLU A 32 30.41 0.55 -3.96
C GLU A 32 29.92 1.95 -3.55
N ASN A 33 28.77 2.04 -2.92
CA ASN A 33 28.20 3.31 -2.44
C ASN A 33 29.00 3.95 -1.31
N LEU A 34 29.82 3.18 -0.58
CA LEU A 34 30.69 3.71 0.45
C LEU A 34 32.00 4.25 -0.15
N GLU A 35 32.52 3.62 -1.20
CA GLU A 35 33.73 4.05 -1.92
C GLU A 35 33.51 5.41 -2.61
N GLU A 36 32.40 5.60 -3.33
CA GLU A 36 32.06 6.89 -3.94
C GLU A 36 31.96 8.01 -2.90
N LEU A 37 31.28 7.73 -1.78
CA LEU A 37 31.15 8.70 -0.70
C LEU A 37 32.51 9.00 -0.04
N THR A 38 33.37 8.00 0.08
CA THR A 38 34.72 8.17 0.62
C THR A 38 35.59 9.05 -0.28
N ALA A 39 35.52 8.87 -1.59
CA ALA A 39 36.21 9.71 -2.56
C ALA A 39 35.74 11.17 -2.45
N SER A 40 34.42 11.38 -2.44
CA SER A 40 33.85 12.73 -2.30
C SER A 40 34.25 13.42 -0.99
N ILE A 41 34.25 12.65 0.13
CA ILE A 41 34.63 13.19 1.45
C ILE A 41 36.15 13.48 1.52
N ARG A 42 36.97 12.73 0.81
CA ARG A 42 38.43 12.99 0.74
C ARG A 42 38.73 14.31 0.06
N ASP A 43 37.96 14.65 -0.99
CA ASP A 43 38.16 15.86 -1.79
C ASP A 43 37.53 17.10 -1.15
N LYS A 44 36.32 16.99 -0.62
CA LYS A 44 35.48 18.13 -0.19
C LYS A 44 35.25 18.21 1.32
N GLY A 45 35.72 17.22 2.07
CA GLY A 45 35.36 17.05 3.49
C GLY A 45 33.91 16.62 3.68
N VAL A 46 33.47 16.56 4.93
CA VAL A 46 32.09 16.26 5.30
C VAL A 46 31.26 17.55 5.24
N LEU A 47 30.55 17.76 4.12
CA LEU A 47 29.75 18.97 3.89
C LEU A 47 28.50 19.04 4.78
N GLN A 48 27.87 17.90 5.05
CA GLN A 48 26.69 17.81 5.90
C GLN A 48 27.08 17.28 7.26
N PRO A 49 26.91 18.04 8.36
CA PRO A 49 27.29 17.59 9.71
C PRO A 49 26.63 16.29 10.13
N ILE A 50 27.31 15.56 11.01
CA ILE A 50 26.81 14.34 11.66
C ILE A 50 25.98 14.76 12.87
N LEU A 51 24.74 14.25 12.99
CA LEU A 51 23.90 14.49 14.14
C LEU A 51 24.29 13.55 15.27
N VAL A 52 24.58 14.11 16.45
CA VAL A 52 25.07 13.35 17.61
C VAL A 52 24.38 13.81 18.89
N ARG A 53 24.45 12.96 19.92
CA ARG A 53 24.17 13.33 21.31
C ARG A 53 25.39 13.04 22.21
N PRO A 54 25.49 13.64 23.39
CA PRO A 54 26.48 13.22 24.38
C PRO A 54 26.31 11.72 24.67
N GLN A 55 27.43 10.98 24.73
CA GLN A 55 27.41 9.58 25.09
C GLN A 55 27.11 9.45 26.59
N PRO A 56 26.06 8.73 27.02
CA PRO A 56 25.78 8.53 28.42
C PRO A 56 26.96 7.87 29.14
N GLY A 57 27.43 8.51 30.26
CA GLY A 57 28.50 7.99 31.10
C GLY A 57 29.94 8.19 30.58
N GLU A 58 30.14 8.88 29.47
CA GLU A 58 31.47 9.12 28.89
C GLU A 58 31.64 10.60 28.47
N ASP A 59 32.25 11.42 29.27
CA ASP A 59 32.53 12.81 28.97
C ASP A 59 33.42 12.96 27.71
N GLY A 60 33.04 13.89 26.83
CA GLY A 60 33.77 14.17 25.59
C GLY A 60 33.59 13.15 24.47
N MET A 61 32.68 12.18 24.64
CA MET A 61 32.28 11.22 23.62
C MET A 61 30.85 11.50 23.15
N TRP A 62 30.61 11.18 21.88
CA TRP A 62 29.29 11.40 21.27
C TRP A 62 28.77 10.14 20.60
N GLN A 63 27.49 9.86 20.77
CA GLN A 63 26.78 8.81 20.06
C GLN A 63 26.17 9.37 18.77
N ILE A 64 26.38 8.70 17.65
CA ILE A 64 25.81 9.07 16.35
C ILE A 64 24.32 8.74 16.34
N ILE A 65 23.48 9.75 16.07
CA ILE A 65 22.05 9.62 15.86
C ILE A 65 21.78 9.40 14.37
N ALA A 66 22.34 10.28 13.50
CA ALA A 66 22.19 10.18 12.06
C ALA A 66 23.49 10.58 11.35
N GLY A 67 23.75 9.95 10.21
CA GLY A 67 24.95 10.21 9.40
C GLY A 67 26.06 9.18 9.55
N GLU A 68 25.79 7.96 9.99
CA GLU A 68 26.79 6.90 10.17
C GLU A 68 27.60 6.61 8.89
N ARG A 69 26.95 6.63 7.70
CA ARG A 69 27.67 6.48 6.42
C ARG A 69 28.75 7.54 6.22
N ARG A 70 28.44 8.80 6.57
CA ARG A 70 29.39 9.92 6.47
C ARG A 70 30.56 9.72 7.45
N TRP A 71 30.27 9.28 8.67
CA TRP A 71 31.30 8.95 9.65
C TRP A 71 32.21 7.80 9.17
N ARG A 72 31.65 6.68 8.68
CA ARG A 72 32.43 5.55 8.14
C ARG A 72 33.27 5.97 6.92
N ALA A 73 32.70 6.74 6.01
CA ALA A 73 33.43 7.26 4.86
C ALA A 73 34.51 8.26 5.26
N ALA A 74 34.30 9.09 6.28
CA ALA A 74 35.32 9.98 6.84
C ALA A 74 36.48 9.20 7.52
N GLN A 75 36.21 8.09 8.21
CA GLN A 75 37.22 7.17 8.70
C GLN A 75 38.03 6.55 7.56
N ALA A 76 37.40 6.04 6.52
CA ALA A 76 38.04 5.48 5.34
C ALA A 76 38.87 6.55 4.58
N ALA A 77 38.42 7.79 4.58
CA ALA A 77 39.15 8.94 4.03
C ALA A 77 40.29 9.44 4.95
N ARG A 78 40.44 8.88 6.16
CA ARG A 78 41.47 9.24 7.18
C ARG A 78 41.35 10.69 7.66
N LEU A 79 40.15 11.23 7.76
CA LEU A 79 39.95 12.56 8.35
C LEU A 79 40.19 12.50 9.85
N LYS A 80 40.86 13.54 10.39
CA LYS A 80 41.14 13.66 11.84
C LYS A 80 39.94 14.19 12.62
N ALA A 81 39.10 15.03 11.98
CA ALA A 81 37.96 15.66 12.60
C ALA A 81 36.79 15.73 11.61
N VAL A 82 35.58 15.75 12.14
CA VAL A 82 34.32 15.84 11.37
C VAL A 82 33.40 16.88 12.00
N PRO A 83 32.59 17.59 11.18
CA PRO A 83 31.58 18.51 11.69
C PRO A 83 30.41 17.74 12.29
N ILE A 84 29.98 18.15 13.49
CA ILE A 84 28.83 17.59 14.18
C ILE A 84 27.80 18.68 14.51
N ILE A 85 26.55 18.25 14.65
CA ILE A 85 25.50 19.00 15.36
C ILE A 85 25.12 18.18 16.59
N GLU A 86 25.33 18.77 17.75
CA GLU A 86 24.93 18.14 19.01
C GLU A 86 23.49 18.48 19.36
N ARG A 87 22.73 17.45 19.73
CA ARG A 87 21.41 17.60 20.35
C ARG A 87 21.32 16.75 21.60
N ALA A 88 20.85 17.34 22.67
CA ALA A 88 20.44 16.58 23.85
C ALA A 88 19.13 15.87 23.50
N MET A 89 19.18 14.55 23.42
CA MET A 89 18.05 13.66 23.12
C MET A 89 18.11 12.46 24.05
N ASP A 90 16.96 12.04 24.54
CA ASP A 90 16.86 10.77 25.25
C ASP A 90 16.86 9.57 24.27
N ASP A 91 16.86 8.34 24.79
CA ASP A 91 16.92 7.12 23.98
C ASP A 91 15.65 6.97 23.11
N VAL A 92 14.51 7.44 23.58
CA VAL A 92 13.23 7.37 22.88
C VAL A 92 13.26 8.32 21.66
N GLU A 93 13.71 9.56 21.87
CA GLU A 93 13.85 10.56 20.81
C GLU A 93 14.88 10.13 19.74
N VAL A 94 16.00 9.54 20.18
CA VAL A 94 17.01 8.99 19.26
C VAL A 94 16.42 7.88 18.37
N MET A 95 15.66 6.97 18.97
CA MET A 95 15.00 5.89 18.24
C MET A 95 13.96 6.45 17.26
N GLU A 96 13.20 7.46 17.66
CA GLU A 96 12.22 8.13 16.79
C GLU A 96 12.91 8.74 15.55
N VAL A 97 13.97 9.51 15.76
CA VAL A 97 14.73 10.15 14.66
C VAL A 97 15.31 9.11 13.71
N ALA A 98 15.82 7.99 14.25
CA ALA A 98 16.37 6.91 13.43
C ALA A 98 15.29 6.25 12.55
N ILE A 99 14.08 6.05 13.06
CA ILE A 99 12.96 5.51 12.29
C ILE A 99 12.50 6.52 11.22
N ILE A 100 12.38 7.80 11.58
CA ILE A 100 12.00 8.86 10.63
C ILE A 100 13.00 8.97 9.48
N GLU A 101 14.31 8.95 9.79
CA GLU A 101 15.37 8.99 8.75
C GLU A 101 15.25 7.78 7.82
N ASN A 102 15.02 6.60 8.37
CA ASN A 102 14.84 5.39 7.58
C ASN A 102 13.59 5.46 6.68
N VAL A 103 12.49 6.01 7.18
CA VAL A 103 11.22 6.16 6.43
C VAL A 103 11.35 7.17 5.28
N GLN A 104 12.22 8.16 5.38
CA GLN A 104 12.46 9.14 4.32
C GLN A 104 13.30 8.60 3.15
N ARG A 105 13.68 7.32 3.20
CA ARG A 105 14.41 6.67 2.12
C ARG A 105 13.47 6.38 0.95
N ALA A 106 14.01 6.52 -0.27
CA ALA A 106 13.25 6.32 -1.50
C ALA A 106 13.07 4.83 -1.88
N ASP A 107 13.77 3.92 -1.20
CA ASP A 107 13.89 2.50 -1.55
C ASP A 107 13.08 1.55 -0.63
N LEU A 108 12.24 2.09 0.26
CA LEU A 108 11.38 1.27 1.13
C LEU A 108 10.26 0.60 0.34
N ASN A 109 10.00 -0.67 0.66
CA ASN A 109 8.79 -1.30 0.17
C ASN A 109 7.55 -0.87 1.00
N PRO A 110 6.32 -1.03 0.46
CA PRO A 110 5.11 -0.57 1.15
C PRO A 110 4.84 -1.22 2.52
N VAL A 111 5.33 -2.43 2.77
CA VAL A 111 5.18 -3.13 4.05
C VAL A 111 6.16 -2.58 5.07
N GLU A 112 7.42 -2.35 4.69
CA GLU A 112 8.41 -1.70 5.56
C GLU A 112 7.96 -0.30 5.96
N GLU A 113 7.41 0.47 5.00
CA GLU A 113 6.84 1.79 5.26
C GLU A 113 5.68 1.71 6.26
N ALA A 114 4.79 0.71 6.10
CA ALA A 114 3.68 0.48 7.02
C ALA A 114 4.13 0.13 8.44
N LEU A 115 5.13 -0.76 8.58
CA LEU A 115 5.71 -1.15 9.87
C LEU A 115 6.35 0.03 10.59
N ALA A 116 7.09 0.86 9.85
CA ALA A 116 7.71 2.05 10.40
C ALA A 116 6.66 3.08 10.89
N TYR A 117 5.61 3.33 10.09
CA TYR A 117 4.49 4.18 10.53
C TYR A 117 3.76 3.62 11.74
N GLY A 118 3.49 2.31 11.75
CA GLY A 118 2.88 1.63 12.89
C GLY A 118 3.72 1.77 14.16
N SER A 119 5.03 1.62 14.05
CA SER A 119 5.99 1.80 15.16
C SER A 119 5.99 3.24 15.68
N LEU A 120 6.00 4.24 14.78
CA LEU A 120 5.96 5.65 15.16
C LEU A 120 4.65 6.02 15.89
N MET A 121 3.52 5.45 15.49
CA MET A 121 2.25 5.66 16.19
C MET A 121 2.19 4.96 17.54
N SER A 122 2.56 3.68 17.61
CA SER A 122 2.39 2.86 18.80
C SER A 122 3.41 3.19 19.91
N ARG A 123 4.68 3.45 19.54
CA ARG A 123 5.76 3.69 20.50
C ARG A 123 5.91 5.15 20.88
N PHE A 124 5.68 6.07 19.94
CA PHE A 124 5.93 7.50 20.13
C PHE A 124 4.64 8.34 20.15
N GLY A 125 3.46 7.71 20.09
CA GLY A 125 2.18 8.39 20.16
C GLY A 125 1.92 9.37 19.00
N ARG A 126 2.62 9.23 17.88
CA ARG A 126 2.45 10.13 16.73
C ARG A 126 1.10 9.91 16.06
N THR A 127 0.42 11.01 15.72
CA THR A 127 -0.81 10.95 14.92
C THR A 127 -0.50 10.79 13.43
N GLN A 128 -1.46 10.29 12.67
CA GLN A 128 -1.31 10.17 11.21
C GLN A 128 -1.05 11.51 10.53
N ASP A 129 -1.62 12.61 11.05
CA ASP A 129 -1.38 13.95 10.53
C ASP A 129 0.04 14.43 10.81
N ALA A 130 0.55 14.21 12.01
CA ALA A 130 1.92 14.54 12.37
C ALA A 130 2.93 13.75 11.51
N LEU A 131 2.68 12.44 11.32
CA LEU A 131 3.51 11.60 10.45
C LEU A 131 3.50 12.10 9.01
N ALA A 132 2.33 12.42 8.46
CA ALA A 132 2.19 12.94 7.10
C ALA A 132 3.07 14.18 6.88
N GLY A 133 3.08 15.11 7.84
CA GLY A 133 3.94 16.30 7.80
C GLY A 133 5.43 15.98 7.85
N VAL A 134 5.84 15.05 8.72
CA VAL A 134 7.25 14.66 8.90
C VAL A 134 7.81 13.92 7.67
N VAL A 135 7.01 13.01 7.07
CA VAL A 135 7.46 12.20 5.92
C VAL A 135 7.16 12.86 4.57
N GLY A 136 6.51 14.03 4.54
CA GLY A 136 6.18 14.75 3.31
C GLY A 136 5.15 14.02 2.44
N LYS A 137 4.25 13.24 3.04
CA LYS A 137 3.18 12.49 2.37
C LYS A 137 1.81 13.02 2.78
N SER A 138 0.75 12.63 2.05
CA SER A 138 -0.61 12.96 2.48
C SER A 138 -1.06 12.09 3.66
N ARG A 139 -1.95 12.60 4.52
CA ARG A 139 -2.58 11.80 5.59
C ARG A 139 -3.25 10.54 5.04
N SER A 140 -3.91 10.63 3.88
CA SER A 140 -4.54 9.48 3.25
C SER A 140 -3.54 8.42 2.79
N HIS A 141 -2.33 8.83 2.35
CA HIS A 141 -1.25 7.90 2.05
C HIS A 141 -0.83 7.15 3.32
N VAL A 142 -0.52 7.86 4.41
CA VAL A 142 -0.13 7.26 5.69
C VAL A 142 -1.21 6.29 6.20
N ALA A 143 -2.48 6.70 6.21
CA ALA A 143 -3.59 5.85 6.63
C ALA A 143 -3.71 4.58 5.77
N ASN A 144 -3.63 4.71 4.44
CA ASN A 144 -3.71 3.57 3.52
C ASN A 144 -2.53 2.61 3.65
N THR A 145 -1.34 3.13 3.92
CA THR A 145 -0.13 2.33 4.14
C THR A 145 -0.25 1.53 5.44
N ILE A 146 -0.64 2.16 6.54
CA ILE A 146 -0.82 1.48 7.84
C ILE A 146 -1.89 0.38 7.76
N ARG A 147 -2.96 0.60 7.01
CA ARG A 147 -4.01 -0.42 6.83
C ARG A 147 -3.51 -1.71 6.21
N LEU A 148 -2.39 -1.72 5.49
CA LEU A 148 -1.79 -2.95 4.97
C LEU A 148 -1.46 -3.95 6.08
N LEU A 149 -1.10 -3.49 7.28
CA LEU A 149 -0.79 -4.34 8.43
C LEU A 149 -2.00 -5.13 8.97
N GLN A 150 -3.21 -4.90 8.44
CA GLN A 150 -4.39 -5.70 8.74
C GLN A 150 -4.47 -6.99 7.92
N LEU A 151 -3.61 -7.12 6.90
CA LEU A 151 -3.56 -8.31 6.06
C LEU A 151 -2.75 -9.43 6.74
N PRO A 152 -3.06 -10.70 6.44
CA PRO A 152 -2.24 -11.83 6.87
C PRO A 152 -0.81 -11.73 6.33
N ASP A 153 0.15 -12.30 7.09
CA ASP A 153 1.57 -12.28 6.75
C ASP A 153 1.84 -12.87 5.35
N SER A 154 1.15 -13.94 4.96
CA SER A 154 1.25 -14.54 3.62
C SER A 154 0.96 -13.56 2.48
N VAL A 155 0.00 -12.63 2.67
CA VAL A 155 -0.31 -11.59 1.68
C VAL A 155 0.72 -10.46 1.73
N LEU A 156 1.22 -10.11 2.92
CA LEU A 156 2.28 -9.12 3.10
C LEU A 156 3.58 -9.59 2.45
N ASP A 157 3.91 -10.88 2.53
CA ASP A 157 5.07 -11.48 1.85
C ASP A 157 5.00 -11.28 0.34
N HIS A 158 3.83 -11.46 -0.29
CA HIS A 158 3.65 -11.19 -1.71
C HIS A 158 3.90 -9.72 -2.07
N VAL A 159 3.57 -8.79 -1.17
CA VAL A 159 3.87 -7.35 -1.38
C VAL A 159 5.36 -7.07 -1.20
N MET A 160 6.01 -7.67 -0.19
CA MET A 160 7.45 -7.52 0.04
C MET A 160 8.28 -8.04 -1.13
N GLU A 161 7.86 -9.16 -1.74
CA GLU A 161 8.48 -9.76 -2.91
C GLU A 161 8.07 -9.10 -4.25
N ASN A 162 7.31 -8.00 -4.21
CA ASN A 162 6.78 -7.29 -5.38
C ASN A 162 5.89 -8.15 -6.31
N ARG A 163 5.37 -9.28 -5.83
CA ARG A 163 4.38 -10.10 -6.56
C ARG A 163 3.01 -9.43 -6.57
N LEU A 164 2.65 -8.74 -5.49
CA LEU A 164 1.47 -7.89 -5.40
C LEU A 164 1.87 -6.43 -5.17
N SER A 165 1.18 -5.49 -5.83
CA SER A 165 1.36 -4.07 -5.53
C SER A 165 0.56 -3.67 -4.28
N ALA A 166 0.93 -2.55 -3.66
CA ALA A 166 0.15 -1.95 -2.55
C ALA A 166 -1.32 -1.69 -2.91
N GLY A 167 -1.61 -1.46 -4.20
CA GLY A 167 -2.98 -1.31 -4.71
C GLY A 167 -3.78 -2.60 -4.63
N HIS A 168 -3.19 -3.74 -5.04
CA HIS A 168 -3.80 -5.06 -4.91
C HIS A 168 -4.04 -5.41 -3.43
N ALA A 169 -3.03 -5.21 -2.59
CA ALA A 169 -3.12 -5.47 -1.15
C ALA A 169 -4.26 -4.67 -0.51
N ARG A 170 -4.38 -3.36 -0.80
CA ARG A 170 -5.47 -2.52 -0.27
C ARG A 170 -6.86 -3.03 -0.66
N ALA A 171 -7.02 -3.51 -1.89
CA ALA A 171 -8.28 -4.07 -2.36
C ALA A 171 -8.69 -5.33 -1.58
N LEU A 172 -7.72 -6.07 -1.04
CA LEU A 172 -7.94 -7.32 -0.30
C LEU A 172 -8.22 -7.12 1.20
N ILE A 173 -7.94 -5.94 1.79
CA ILE A 173 -8.11 -5.68 3.23
C ILE A 173 -9.52 -5.99 3.73
N THR A 174 -10.54 -5.67 2.93
CA THR A 174 -11.95 -5.86 3.31
C THR A 174 -12.54 -7.19 2.86
N ALA A 175 -11.73 -8.04 2.26
CA ALA A 175 -12.17 -9.34 1.77
C ALA A 175 -12.31 -10.36 2.90
N PRO A 176 -13.30 -11.27 2.84
CA PRO A 176 -13.52 -12.28 3.88
C PRO A 176 -12.39 -13.34 3.95
N ASN A 177 -11.70 -13.58 2.84
CA ASN A 177 -10.54 -14.47 2.76
C ASN A 177 -9.47 -13.85 1.86
N PRO A 178 -8.64 -12.93 2.39
CA PRO A 178 -7.65 -12.21 1.60
C PRO A 178 -6.55 -13.12 1.03
N GLU A 179 -6.17 -14.19 1.72
CA GLU A 179 -5.14 -15.13 1.27
C GLU A 179 -5.56 -15.87 0.00
N ALA A 180 -6.74 -16.52 0.02
CA ALA A 180 -7.25 -17.24 -1.14
C ALA A 180 -7.50 -16.33 -2.35
N LEU A 181 -7.86 -15.06 -2.10
CA LEU A 181 -8.03 -14.08 -3.16
C LEU A 181 -6.71 -13.56 -3.70
N ALA A 182 -5.68 -13.41 -2.85
CA ALA A 182 -4.33 -13.07 -3.28
C ALA A 182 -3.77 -14.09 -4.25
N GLU A 183 -3.91 -15.40 -3.94
CA GLU A 183 -3.51 -16.49 -4.85
C GLU A 183 -4.27 -16.43 -6.19
N GLN A 184 -5.56 -16.12 -6.18
CA GLN A 184 -6.33 -15.97 -7.42
C GLN A 184 -5.86 -14.76 -8.24
N VAL A 185 -5.52 -13.65 -7.58
CA VAL A 185 -4.98 -12.44 -8.24
C VAL A 185 -3.66 -12.77 -8.93
N LEU A 186 -2.77 -13.48 -8.24
CA LEU A 186 -1.47 -13.92 -8.78
C LEU A 186 -1.64 -14.89 -9.95
N ALA A 187 -2.44 -15.95 -9.77
CA ALA A 187 -2.65 -16.99 -10.78
C ALA A 187 -3.28 -16.45 -12.07
N LYS A 188 -4.15 -15.44 -11.98
CA LYS A 188 -4.87 -14.86 -13.12
C LYS A 188 -4.24 -13.56 -13.65
N GLY A 189 -3.20 -13.03 -13.01
CA GLY A 189 -2.57 -11.76 -13.37
C GLY A 189 -3.55 -10.58 -13.35
N LEU A 190 -4.44 -10.52 -12.33
CA LEU A 190 -5.47 -9.49 -12.27
C LEU A 190 -4.86 -8.12 -11.97
N ASN A 191 -5.42 -7.07 -12.56
CA ASN A 191 -5.07 -5.70 -12.21
C ASN A 191 -5.85 -5.23 -10.96
N VAL A 192 -5.48 -4.05 -10.42
CA VAL A 192 -6.07 -3.51 -9.16
C VAL A 192 -7.60 -3.41 -9.24
N ARG A 193 -8.15 -2.90 -10.37
CA ARG A 193 -9.61 -2.75 -10.54
C ARG A 193 -10.33 -4.11 -10.57
N GLN A 194 -9.72 -5.11 -11.19
CA GLN A 194 -10.23 -6.47 -11.23
C GLN A 194 -10.18 -7.11 -9.83
N THR A 195 -9.11 -6.84 -9.07
CA THR A 195 -8.96 -7.29 -7.68
C THR A 195 -10.01 -6.64 -6.78
N GLU A 196 -10.27 -5.35 -6.91
CA GLU A 196 -11.37 -4.67 -6.20
C GLU A 196 -12.73 -5.29 -6.51
N ALA A 197 -13.00 -5.59 -7.80
CA ALA A 197 -14.24 -6.24 -8.20
C ALA A 197 -14.34 -7.67 -7.65
N LEU A 198 -13.24 -8.42 -7.60
CA LEU A 198 -13.16 -9.75 -7.02
C LEU A 198 -13.43 -9.71 -5.51
N ALA A 199 -12.74 -8.83 -4.77
CA ALA A 199 -12.91 -8.65 -3.33
C ALA A 199 -14.36 -8.26 -2.96
N ARG A 200 -14.96 -7.33 -3.72
CA ARG A 200 -16.35 -6.92 -3.53
C ARG A 200 -17.31 -8.09 -3.74
N ARG A 201 -17.13 -8.90 -4.80
CA ARG A 201 -17.97 -10.08 -5.05
C ARG A 201 -17.85 -11.12 -3.93
N ALA A 202 -16.64 -11.31 -3.39
CA ALA A 202 -16.40 -12.22 -2.28
C ALA A 202 -17.07 -11.71 -0.98
N ALA A 203 -17.07 -10.40 -0.74
CA ALA A 203 -17.73 -9.78 0.42
C ALA A 203 -19.27 -9.79 0.30
N GLU A 204 -19.81 -9.64 -0.92
CA GLU A 204 -21.27 -9.70 -1.16
C GLU A 204 -21.83 -11.13 -0.98
N GLY A 205 -20.95 -12.15 -0.89
CA GLY A 205 -21.34 -13.55 -0.88
C GLY A 205 -21.93 -14.01 -2.23
N PRO A 206 -22.32 -15.27 -2.38
CA PRO A 206 -23.09 -15.69 -3.53
C PRO A 206 -24.41 -14.90 -3.47
N LYS A 207 -24.59 -13.90 -4.36
CA LYS A 207 -25.92 -13.36 -4.58
C LYS A 207 -26.82 -14.56 -4.76
N PRO A 208 -27.95 -14.66 -4.00
CA PRO A 208 -28.89 -15.71 -4.30
C PRO A 208 -29.13 -15.58 -5.79
N SER A 209 -28.69 -16.57 -6.55
CA SER A 209 -29.07 -16.72 -7.93
C SER A 209 -30.55 -16.39 -7.91
N LYS A 210 -31.01 -15.37 -8.67
CA LYS A 210 -32.43 -15.20 -8.89
C LYS A 210 -32.86 -16.56 -9.41
N ALA A 211 -33.28 -17.44 -8.49
CA ALA A 211 -33.86 -18.69 -8.82
C ALA A 211 -34.92 -18.29 -9.83
N LYS A 212 -34.85 -18.84 -11.03
CA LYS A 212 -35.99 -18.78 -11.93
C LYS A 212 -37.17 -19.10 -11.04
N PRO A 213 -38.22 -18.26 -10.97
CA PRO A 213 -39.40 -18.61 -10.21
C PRO A 213 -39.79 -19.98 -10.71
N VAL A 214 -39.56 -21.01 -9.93
CA VAL A 214 -40.15 -22.32 -10.14
C VAL A 214 -41.57 -22.08 -9.71
N LEU A 215 -42.43 -21.84 -10.67
CA LEU A 215 -43.86 -21.84 -10.49
C LEU A 215 -44.22 -23.27 -10.04
N SER A 216 -44.30 -23.46 -8.74
CA SER A 216 -44.90 -24.65 -8.13
C SER A 216 -46.34 -24.33 -7.78
N GLY A 217 -47.24 -24.60 -8.72
CA GLY A 217 -48.68 -24.43 -8.56
C GLY A 217 -49.43 -24.96 -9.78
N GLU A 218 -50.71 -25.28 -9.63
CA GLU A 218 -51.57 -25.89 -10.63
C GLU A 218 -51.72 -25.10 -11.96
N GLY A 219 -51.12 -23.94 -12.12
CA GLY A 219 -51.05 -23.17 -13.37
C GLY A 219 -49.71 -23.19 -14.10
N ALA A 220 -48.71 -23.89 -13.58
CA ALA A 220 -47.37 -23.86 -14.17
C ALA A 220 -47.27 -24.51 -15.55
N ALA A 221 -48.08 -25.53 -15.79
CA ALA A 221 -48.19 -26.21 -17.09
C ALA A 221 -48.85 -25.33 -18.14
N ASP A 222 -49.92 -24.60 -17.76
CA ASP A 222 -50.66 -23.70 -18.66
C ASP A 222 -49.78 -22.47 -19.03
N VAL A 223 -49.03 -21.92 -18.09
CA VAL A 223 -48.09 -20.80 -18.34
C VAL A 223 -46.95 -21.24 -19.26
N ALA A 224 -46.41 -22.46 -19.08
CA ALA A 224 -45.38 -23.00 -19.95
C ALA A 224 -45.88 -23.29 -21.38
N ALA A 225 -47.13 -23.80 -21.51
CA ALA A 225 -47.75 -24.01 -22.80
C ALA A 225 -47.96 -22.67 -23.53
N LEU A 226 -48.47 -21.65 -22.84
CA LEU A 226 -48.68 -20.31 -23.40
C LEU A 226 -47.33 -19.63 -23.76
N GLU A 227 -46.26 -19.84 -22.99
CA GLU A 227 -44.92 -19.35 -23.31
C GLU A 227 -44.41 -19.96 -24.63
N GLN A 228 -44.62 -21.27 -24.79
CA GLN A 228 -44.22 -21.99 -26.01
C GLN A 228 -45.05 -21.55 -27.22
N ASP A 229 -46.37 -21.44 -27.09
CA ASP A 229 -47.25 -21.01 -28.16
C ASP A 229 -46.90 -19.59 -28.67
N LEU A 230 -46.61 -18.70 -27.72
CA LEU A 230 -46.17 -17.33 -28.04
C LEU A 230 -44.77 -17.32 -28.71
N ALA A 231 -43.87 -18.16 -28.25
CA ALA A 231 -42.55 -18.28 -28.85
C ALA A 231 -42.62 -18.79 -30.29
N ASP A 232 -43.45 -19.79 -30.55
CA ASP A 232 -43.66 -20.38 -31.88
C ASP A 232 -44.38 -19.40 -32.83
N ALA A 233 -45.36 -18.67 -32.32
CA ALA A 233 -46.09 -17.66 -33.12
C ALA A 233 -45.25 -16.45 -33.50
N LEU A 234 -44.33 -16.03 -32.61
CA LEU A 234 -43.51 -14.84 -32.82
C LEU A 234 -42.14 -15.16 -33.45
N GLY A 235 -41.68 -16.41 -33.38
CA GLY A 235 -40.37 -16.81 -33.78
C GLY A 235 -39.26 -16.20 -32.92
N LEU A 236 -39.60 -15.79 -31.68
CA LEU A 236 -38.70 -15.10 -30.74
C LEU A 236 -38.72 -15.79 -29.38
N LYS A 237 -37.66 -15.59 -28.61
CA LYS A 237 -37.60 -16.13 -27.26
C LYS A 237 -38.52 -15.31 -26.33
N VAL A 238 -39.57 -15.96 -25.84
CA VAL A 238 -40.54 -15.39 -24.92
C VAL A 238 -40.31 -15.95 -23.52
N LEU A 239 -40.52 -15.15 -22.49
CA LEU A 239 -40.49 -15.54 -21.08
C LEU A 239 -41.74 -14.94 -20.41
N LEU A 240 -42.56 -15.78 -19.80
CA LEU A 240 -43.78 -15.42 -19.12
C LEU A 240 -43.67 -15.73 -17.62
N ALA A 241 -43.75 -14.67 -16.80
CA ALA A 241 -43.71 -14.80 -15.32
C ALA A 241 -45.08 -14.40 -14.78
N ASP A 242 -45.90 -15.38 -14.40
CA ASP A 242 -47.22 -15.14 -13.76
C ASP A 242 -47.10 -15.23 -12.22
N LYS A 243 -47.84 -14.38 -11.52
CA LYS A 243 -47.97 -14.35 -10.06
C LYS A 243 -49.44 -14.27 -9.64
N GLY A 244 -50.17 -15.33 -9.99
CA GLY A 244 -51.61 -15.41 -9.61
C GLY A 244 -52.48 -14.38 -10.30
N GLY A 245 -52.38 -14.29 -11.62
CA GLY A 245 -53.21 -13.39 -12.46
C GLY A 245 -52.60 -12.00 -12.69
N LYS A 246 -51.40 -11.75 -12.19
CA LYS A 246 -50.54 -10.59 -12.54
C LYS A 246 -49.19 -11.08 -12.96
N GLY A 247 -48.67 -10.60 -14.08
CA GLY A 247 -47.44 -11.13 -14.59
C GLY A 247 -46.65 -10.16 -15.45
N GLU A 248 -45.52 -10.62 -15.91
CA GLU A 248 -44.62 -9.91 -16.82
C GLU A 248 -44.32 -10.82 -18.03
N LEU A 249 -44.53 -10.26 -19.22
CA LEU A 249 -44.14 -10.88 -20.48
C LEU A 249 -42.89 -10.21 -20.99
N THR A 250 -41.82 -11.00 -21.17
CA THR A 250 -40.55 -10.52 -21.71
C THR A 250 -40.24 -11.19 -23.03
N ILE A 251 -40.11 -10.42 -24.09
CA ILE A 251 -39.77 -10.91 -25.44
C ILE A 251 -38.35 -10.46 -25.76
N LYS A 252 -37.45 -11.42 -26.09
CA LYS A 252 -36.06 -11.14 -26.45
C LYS A 252 -35.90 -11.14 -27.96
N TYR A 253 -35.40 -10.04 -28.52
CA TYR A 253 -35.04 -9.91 -29.93
C TYR A 253 -33.54 -9.76 -30.10
N GLY A 254 -33.02 -10.19 -31.26
CA GLY A 254 -31.59 -10.11 -31.61
C GLY A 254 -31.24 -9.00 -32.59
N THR A 255 -32.28 -8.53 -33.39
CA THR A 255 -32.10 -7.46 -34.39
C THR A 255 -33.22 -6.45 -34.33
N LEU A 256 -32.98 -5.22 -34.80
CA LEU A 256 -33.98 -4.17 -34.87
C LEU A 256 -35.12 -4.53 -35.83
N GLU A 257 -34.87 -5.33 -36.86
CA GLU A 257 -35.88 -5.83 -37.79
C GLU A 257 -36.90 -6.72 -37.09
N GLN A 258 -36.42 -7.60 -36.19
CA GLN A 258 -37.30 -8.44 -35.37
C GLN A 258 -38.20 -7.60 -34.42
N LEU A 259 -37.62 -6.50 -33.86
CA LEU A 259 -38.39 -5.58 -33.04
C LEU A 259 -39.45 -4.86 -33.83
N ASP A 260 -39.14 -4.41 -35.06
CA ASP A 260 -40.12 -3.70 -35.94
C ASP A 260 -41.24 -4.62 -36.37
N ASP A 261 -40.96 -5.89 -36.71
CA ASP A 261 -41.97 -6.89 -37.03
C ASP A 261 -42.88 -7.21 -35.83
N LEU A 262 -42.28 -7.34 -34.62
CA LEU A 262 -43.03 -7.49 -33.36
C LEU A 262 -43.98 -6.31 -33.10
N CYS A 263 -43.48 -5.07 -33.22
CA CYS A 263 -44.28 -3.87 -33.06
C CYS A 263 -45.43 -3.81 -34.06
N ARG A 264 -45.14 -4.17 -35.31
CA ARG A 264 -46.15 -4.21 -36.39
C ARG A 264 -47.23 -5.24 -36.13
N ARG A 265 -46.93 -6.42 -35.58
CA ARG A 265 -47.90 -7.44 -35.17
C ARG A 265 -48.75 -6.99 -33.99
N LEU A 266 -48.15 -6.34 -32.98
CA LEU A 266 -48.87 -5.84 -31.79
C LEU A 266 -49.81 -4.66 -32.11
N MET A 267 -49.48 -3.85 -33.13
CA MET A 267 -50.30 -2.69 -33.53
C MET A 267 -51.40 -3.04 -34.54
N ARG A 268 -51.43 -4.26 -35.09
CA ARG A 268 -52.45 -4.74 -36.06
C ARG A 268 -53.57 -5.56 -35.43
N GLY A 269 -53.56 -5.74 -34.09
CA GLY A 269 -54.57 -6.46 -33.34
C GLY A 269 -55.78 -5.61 -33.00
#